data_57ca6308bf2197a35fae981dedb47603
#
_entry.id   57ca6308bf2197a35fae981dedb47603
#
_cell.length_a   1.000
_cell.length_b   1.000
_cell.length_c   1.000
_cell.angle_alpha   90.00
_cell.angle_beta   90.00
_cell.angle_gamma   90.00
#
_symmetry.space_group_name_H-M   'P 1'
#
loop_
_entity.id
_entity.type
_entity.pdbx_description
1 polymer ?
#
loop_
_entity_poly.entity_id
_entity_poly.type
_entity_poly.pdbx_seq_one_letter_code
_entity_poly.pdbx_strand_id
1 'polypeptide(L)'
;MDILNLNLLPEWEHRWQHTNKGEEWKWKEELQIGEAMYRQWREVFNLVSAFAENLPDEEDERLSTKNMIYQNAYIIAPKIISASGDTLYQIKMENAAIIRFNCRQMWEQIAFAALTGNADAEHKEVIEEALTRFKELFHKWVSTFKRDEYEDDWGLF
;
A
#
# COMPACT_ATOMS: atom_id res chain seq x y z
N MET A 1 -22.46 16.32 -3.93
CA MET A 1 -21.64 15.10 -3.75
C MET A 1 -20.27 15.55 -3.31
N ASP A 2 -19.93 15.25 -2.10
CA ASP A 2 -18.65 15.71 -1.52
C ASP A 2 -17.54 14.83 -2.12
N ILE A 3 -16.84 15.34 -3.12
CA ILE A 3 -15.74 14.66 -3.82
C ILE A 3 -14.63 14.24 -2.85
N LEU A 4 -14.55 14.88 -1.69
CA LEU A 4 -13.60 14.58 -0.63
C LEU A 4 -13.88 13.24 0.11
N ASN A 5 -15.06 12.64 -0.08
CA ASN A 5 -15.48 11.40 0.56
C ASN A 5 -15.53 10.18 -0.36
N LEU A 6 -15.11 10.31 -1.62
CA LEU A 6 -14.96 9.15 -2.52
C LEU A 6 -13.67 8.39 -2.19
N ASN A 7 -13.69 7.67 -1.07
CA ASN A 7 -12.66 6.70 -0.82
C ASN A 7 -12.87 5.50 -1.75
N LEU A 8 -12.05 5.38 -2.78
CA LEU A 8 -12.13 4.33 -3.78
C LEU A 8 -11.73 2.95 -3.23
N LEU A 9 -11.13 2.92 -2.04
CA LEU A 9 -10.78 1.67 -1.38
C LEU A 9 -11.84 1.35 -0.32
N PRO A 10 -12.26 0.07 -0.22
CA PRO A 10 -13.24 -0.35 0.77
C PRO A 10 -12.70 -0.22 2.20
N GLU A 11 -13.61 -0.17 3.16
CA GLU A 11 -13.27 -0.33 4.58
C GLU A 11 -12.67 -1.71 4.83
N TRP A 12 -11.82 -1.82 5.86
CA TRP A 12 -11.30 -3.12 6.28
C TRP A 12 -12.44 -4.06 6.70
N GLU A 13 -12.41 -5.29 6.18
CA GLU A 13 -13.37 -6.31 6.54
C GLU A 13 -12.68 -7.47 7.28
N HIS A 14 -13.19 -7.81 8.47
CA HIS A 14 -12.62 -8.91 9.26
C HIS A 14 -12.64 -10.26 8.54
N ARG A 15 -13.55 -10.47 7.59
CA ARG A 15 -13.58 -11.68 6.74
C ARG A 15 -12.34 -11.85 5.85
N TRP A 16 -11.55 -10.80 5.66
CA TRP A 16 -10.28 -10.88 4.92
C TRP A 16 -9.15 -11.48 5.75
N GLN A 17 -9.37 -11.62 7.05
CA GLN A 17 -8.39 -12.22 7.96
C GLN A 17 -8.47 -13.73 7.84
N HIS A 18 -7.52 -14.32 7.13
CA HIS A 18 -7.44 -15.76 6.90
C HIS A 18 -6.85 -16.45 8.13
N THR A 19 -7.71 -16.84 9.08
CA THR A 19 -7.30 -17.56 10.27
C THR A 19 -8.14 -18.81 10.45
N ASN A 20 -7.55 -19.89 11.00
CA ASN A 20 -8.27 -21.08 11.38
C ASN A 20 -9.05 -20.81 12.66
N LYS A 21 -10.26 -21.37 12.75
CA LYS A 21 -11.10 -21.23 13.93
C LYS A 21 -10.39 -21.74 15.19
N GLY A 22 -10.27 -20.86 16.19
CA GLY A 22 -9.58 -21.16 17.46
C GLY A 22 -8.08 -20.87 17.44
N GLU A 23 -7.52 -20.42 16.33
CA GLU A 23 -6.09 -20.06 16.19
C GLU A 23 -5.86 -18.56 15.99
N GLU A 24 -6.90 -17.74 16.07
CA GLU A 24 -6.84 -16.29 15.84
C GLU A 24 -5.82 -15.59 16.74
N TRP A 25 -5.62 -16.10 17.94
CA TRP A 25 -4.65 -15.57 18.90
C TRP A 25 -3.19 -15.61 18.41
N LYS A 26 -2.85 -16.56 17.51
CA LYS A 26 -1.51 -16.68 16.91
C LYS A 26 -1.15 -15.49 16.03
N TRP A 27 -2.17 -14.87 15.43
CA TRP A 27 -2.04 -13.82 14.42
C TRP A 27 -2.50 -12.45 14.90
N LYS A 28 -2.87 -12.34 16.19
CA LYS A 28 -3.52 -11.14 16.74
C LYS A 28 -2.70 -9.87 16.49
N GLU A 29 -1.42 -9.90 16.84
CA GLU A 29 -0.53 -8.74 16.69
C GLU A 29 -0.36 -8.37 15.22
N GLU A 30 -0.06 -9.34 14.37
CA GLU A 30 0.12 -9.14 12.93
C GLU A 30 -1.15 -8.57 12.29
N LEU A 31 -2.32 -9.12 12.64
CA LEU A 31 -3.61 -8.68 12.10
C LEU A 31 -3.97 -7.26 12.54
N GLN A 32 -3.69 -6.90 13.79
CA GLN A 32 -3.92 -5.54 14.28
C GLN A 32 -3.04 -4.52 13.57
N ILE A 33 -1.77 -4.83 13.37
CA ILE A 33 -0.85 -3.96 12.64
C ILE A 33 -1.23 -3.90 11.16
N GLY A 34 -1.59 -5.02 10.55
CA GLY A 34 -2.05 -5.09 9.17
C GLY A 34 -3.29 -4.25 8.91
N GLU A 35 -4.27 -4.28 9.81
CA GLU A 35 -5.47 -3.44 9.75
C GLU A 35 -5.12 -1.95 9.87
N ALA A 36 -4.28 -1.59 10.84
CA ALA A 36 -3.81 -0.22 11.01
C ALA A 36 -3.04 0.27 9.77
N MET A 37 -2.21 -0.58 9.18
CA MET A 37 -1.46 -0.30 7.96
C MET A 37 -2.40 -0.11 6.76
N TYR A 38 -3.43 -0.93 6.63
CA TYR A 38 -4.43 -0.79 5.58
C TYR A 38 -5.21 0.53 5.70
N ARG A 39 -5.62 0.91 6.91
CA ARG A 39 -6.30 2.20 7.17
C ARG A 39 -5.40 3.38 6.83
N GLN A 40 -4.13 3.30 7.20
CA GLN A 40 -3.14 4.33 6.83
C GLN A 40 -2.94 4.39 5.32
N TRP A 41 -2.95 3.24 4.64
CA TRP A 41 -2.88 3.20 3.18
C TRP A 41 -4.09 3.89 2.52
N ARG A 42 -5.28 3.71 3.06
CA ARG A 42 -6.47 4.44 2.56
C ARG A 42 -6.30 5.95 2.64
N GLU A 43 -5.68 6.45 3.70
CA GLU A 43 -5.35 7.87 3.83
C GLU A 43 -4.33 8.31 2.77
N VAL A 44 -3.25 7.58 2.61
CA VAL A 44 -2.24 7.81 1.55
C VAL A 44 -2.89 7.80 0.17
N PHE A 45 -3.71 6.80 -0.10
CA PHE A 45 -4.40 6.64 -1.38
C PHE A 45 -5.30 7.84 -1.71
N ASN A 46 -6.03 8.36 -0.74
CA ASN A 46 -6.87 9.55 -0.93
C ASN A 46 -6.03 10.78 -1.29
N LEU A 47 -4.94 10.99 -0.58
CA LEU A 47 -4.01 12.10 -0.85
C LEU A 47 -3.36 11.97 -2.22
N VAL A 48 -2.93 10.77 -2.58
CA VAL A 48 -2.32 10.46 -3.88
C VAL A 48 -3.35 10.64 -5.00
N SER A 49 -4.59 10.21 -4.81
CA SER A 49 -5.67 10.39 -5.78
C SER A 49 -5.95 11.87 -6.04
N ALA A 50 -6.05 12.67 -4.96
CA ALA A 50 -6.24 14.12 -5.09
C ALA A 50 -5.06 14.79 -5.82
N PHE A 51 -3.83 14.35 -5.54
CA PHE A 51 -2.64 14.81 -6.26
C PHE A 51 -2.71 14.47 -7.75
N ALA A 52 -3.00 13.21 -8.08
CA ALA A 52 -3.06 12.72 -9.44
C ALA A 52 -4.15 13.41 -10.27
N GLU A 53 -5.32 13.65 -9.69
CA GLU A 53 -6.43 14.34 -10.38
C GLU A 53 -6.11 15.80 -10.73
N ASN A 54 -5.17 16.43 -10.04
CA ASN A 54 -4.72 17.79 -10.33
C ASN A 54 -3.55 17.84 -11.33
N LEU A 55 -3.03 16.70 -11.79
CA LEU A 55 -2.00 16.67 -12.83
C LEU A 55 -2.60 17.04 -14.20
N PRO A 56 -1.81 17.70 -15.06
CA PRO A 56 -2.24 18.03 -16.42
C PRO A 56 -2.48 16.75 -17.22
N ASP A 57 -3.46 16.81 -18.15
CA ASP A 57 -3.70 15.75 -19.12
C ASP A 57 -2.52 15.62 -20.07
N GLU A 58 -2.16 14.39 -20.42
CA GLU A 58 -1.11 14.05 -21.38
C GLU A 58 -1.75 13.39 -22.62
N GLU A 59 -1.10 13.55 -23.78
CA GLU A 59 -1.64 13.03 -25.07
C GLU A 59 -1.82 11.51 -25.07
N ASP A 60 -0.88 10.76 -24.45
CA ASP A 60 -1.00 9.32 -24.29
C ASP A 60 -1.38 9.00 -22.83
N GLU A 61 -2.66 8.76 -22.59
CA GLU A 61 -3.18 8.41 -21.27
C GLU A 61 -2.52 7.16 -20.66
N ARG A 62 -2.09 6.21 -21.50
CA ARG A 62 -1.48 4.97 -20.99
C ARG A 62 -0.12 5.19 -20.35
N LEU A 63 0.63 6.16 -20.88
CA LEU A 63 1.97 6.53 -20.42
C LEU A 63 1.95 7.79 -19.55
N SER A 64 0.76 8.32 -19.24
CA SER A 64 0.64 9.51 -18.41
C SER A 64 1.16 9.27 -17.00
N THR A 65 1.77 10.27 -16.41
CA THR A 65 2.23 10.24 -15.01
C THR A 65 1.08 9.92 -14.06
N LYS A 66 -0.09 10.50 -14.29
CA LYS A 66 -1.32 10.21 -13.55
C LYS A 66 -1.65 8.72 -13.55
N ASN A 67 -1.68 8.10 -14.73
CA ASN A 67 -2.04 6.69 -14.86
C ASN A 67 -0.98 5.79 -14.21
N MET A 68 0.30 6.10 -14.37
CA MET A 68 1.39 5.36 -13.74
C MET A 68 1.31 5.42 -12.20
N ILE A 69 0.97 6.57 -11.64
CA ILE A 69 0.72 6.73 -10.19
C ILE A 69 -0.41 5.80 -9.75
N TYR A 70 -1.54 5.81 -10.44
CA TYR A 70 -2.68 4.94 -10.11
C TYR A 70 -2.37 3.46 -10.25
N GLN A 71 -1.65 3.06 -11.30
CA GLN A 71 -1.25 1.66 -11.49
C GLN A 71 -0.46 1.13 -10.29
N ASN A 72 0.49 1.91 -9.78
CA ASN A 72 1.26 1.54 -8.59
C ASN A 72 0.39 1.57 -7.32
N ALA A 73 -0.44 2.59 -7.15
CA ALA A 73 -1.24 2.77 -5.95
C ALA A 73 -2.30 1.68 -5.77
N TYR A 74 -2.96 1.22 -6.84
CA TYR A 74 -4.00 0.21 -6.79
C TYR A 74 -3.50 -1.19 -6.39
N ILE A 75 -2.22 -1.47 -6.54
CA ILE A 75 -1.64 -2.77 -6.20
C ILE A 75 -1.55 -2.98 -4.68
N ILE A 76 -1.38 -1.93 -3.91
CA ILE A 76 -0.99 -2.00 -2.49
C ILE A 76 -2.06 -2.66 -1.62
N ALA A 77 -3.30 -2.18 -1.66
CA ALA A 77 -4.37 -2.67 -0.81
C ALA A 77 -4.63 -4.18 -0.94
N PRO A 78 -4.77 -4.75 -2.17
CA PRO A 78 -4.93 -6.19 -2.33
C PRO A 78 -3.75 -6.99 -1.77
N LYS A 79 -2.54 -6.47 -1.84
CA LYS A 79 -1.33 -7.15 -1.33
C LYS A 79 -1.28 -7.17 0.20
N ILE A 80 -1.75 -6.13 0.86
CA ILE A 80 -1.91 -6.13 2.32
C ILE A 80 -2.91 -7.22 2.73
N ILE A 81 -4.06 -7.29 2.06
CA ILE A 81 -5.10 -8.27 2.33
C ILE A 81 -4.59 -9.71 2.09
N SER A 82 -3.94 -9.95 0.96
CA SER A 82 -3.43 -11.27 0.58
C SER A 82 -2.38 -11.82 1.54
N ALA A 83 -1.65 -10.96 2.23
CA ALA A 83 -0.63 -11.37 3.20
C ALA A 83 -1.16 -11.51 4.63
N SER A 84 -2.47 -11.26 4.86
CA SER A 84 -3.04 -11.24 6.21
C SER A 84 -3.38 -12.65 6.71
N GLY A 85 -3.02 -12.95 7.97
CA GLY A 85 -3.41 -14.18 8.66
C GLY A 85 -2.51 -15.38 8.37
N ASP A 86 -3.14 -16.55 8.26
CA ASP A 86 -2.44 -17.84 8.08
C ASP A 86 -2.03 -18.03 6.61
N THR A 87 -0.93 -17.40 6.25
CA THR A 87 -0.33 -17.44 4.92
C THR A 87 1.15 -17.82 5.07
N LEU A 88 1.71 -18.52 4.10
CA LEU A 88 3.12 -18.91 4.10
C LEU A 88 4.05 -17.71 4.20
N TYR A 89 5.13 -17.87 4.96
CA TYR A 89 6.14 -16.80 5.15
C TYR A 89 6.64 -16.22 3.82
N GLN A 90 6.98 -17.06 2.86
CA GLN A 90 7.44 -16.63 1.53
C GLN A 90 6.39 -15.77 0.80
N ILE A 91 5.11 -16.11 0.92
CA ILE A 91 4.01 -15.33 0.32
C ILE A 91 3.87 -13.98 0.99
N LYS A 92 3.98 -13.92 2.32
CA LYS A 92 3.98 -12.64 3.07
C LYS A 92 5.15 -11.75 2.65
N MET A 93 6.35 -12.30 2.56
CA MET A 93 7.54 -11.57 2.14
C MET A 93 7.44 -11.08 0.70
N GLU A 94 6.91 -11.90 -0.20
CA GLU A 94 6.67 -11.52 -1.60
C GLU A 94 5.69 -10.35 -1.69
N ASN A 95 4.55 -10.44 -1.00
CA ASN A 95 3.58 -9.35 -0.95
C ASN A 95 4.19 -8.06 -0.36
N ALA A 96 4.97 -8.17 0.70
CA ALA A 96 5.69 -7.04 1.29
C ALA A 96 6.68 -6.41 0.29
N ALA A 97 7.42 -7.22 -0.45
CA ALA A 97 8.35 -6.74 -1.48
C ALA A 97 7.62 -6.01 -2.62
N ILE A 98 6.46 -6.51 -3.05
CA ILE A 98 5.62 -5.88 -4.08
C ILE A 98 5.06 -4.54 -3.58
N ILE A 99 4.59 -4.49 -2.33
CA ILE A 99 4.12 -3.25 -1.69
C ILE A 99 5.24 -2.21 -1.71
N ARG A 100 6.41 -2.56 -1.21
CA ARG A 100 7.59 -1.67 -1.18
C ARG A 100 7.95 -1.15 -2.58
N PHE A 101 8.03 -2.03 -3.56
CA PHE A 101 8.38 -1.67 -4.93
C PHE A 101 7.41 -0.65 -5.53
N ASN A 102 6.11 -0.92 -5.41
CA ASN A 102 5.08 -0.05 -5.97
C ASN A 102 4.98 1.29 -5.23
N CYS A 103 5.14 1.30 -3.90
CA CYS A 103 5.21 2.55 -3.13
C CYS A 103 6.40 3.41 -3.56
N ARG A 104 7.56 2.81 -3.78
CA ARG A 104 8.75 3.56 -4.23
C ARG A 104 8.54 4.14 -5.62
N GLN A 105 8.05 3.35 -6.56
CA GLN A 105 7.77 3.84 -7.92
C GLN A 105 6.74 4.96 -7.93
N MET A 106 5.65 4.79 -7.20
CA MET A 106 4.64 5.84 -7.04
C MET A 106 5.25 7.13 -6.50
N TRP A 107 6.07 7.03 -5.45
CA TRP A 107 6.74 8.18 -4.85
C TRP A 107 7.69 8.88 -5.82
N GLU A 108 8.46 8.14 -6.59
CA GLU A 108 9.36 8.68 -7.61
C GLU A 108 8.58 9.48 -8.68
N GLN A 109 7.42 8.98 -9.09
CA GLN A 109 6.54 9.67 -10.04
C GLN A 109 5.93 10.95 -9.45
N ILE A 110 5.51 10.92 -8.20
CA ILE A 110 5.00 12.10 -7.48
C ILE A 110 6.11 13.15 -7.33
N ALA A 111 7.30 12.74 -6.91
CA ALA A 111 8.45 13.62 -6.77
C ALA A 111 8.87 14.26 -8.10
N PHE A 112 8.86 13.48 -9.17
CA PHE A 112 9.14 13.98 -10.52
C PHE A 112 8.11 15.01 -10.98
N ALA A 113 6.81 14.73 -10.78
CA ALA A 113 5.75 15.66 -11.13
C ALA A 113 5.86 17.00 -10.37
N ALA A 114 6.22 16.95 -9.10
CA ALA A 114 6.46 18.15 -8.30
C ALA A 114 7.71 18.92 -8.76
N LEU A 115 8.80 18.20 -9.08
CA LEU A 115 10.05 18.79 -9.56
C LEU A 115 9.89 19.51 -10.91
N THR A 116 9.06 18.97 -11.80
CA THR A 116 8.79 19.56 -13.12
C THR A 116 7.79 20.72 -13.10
N GLY A 117 7.27 21.08 -11.93
CA GLY A 117 6.30 22.16 -11.75
C GLY A 117 4.86 21.80 -12.16
N ASN A 118 4.59 20.53 -12.44
CA ASN A 118 3.25 20.04 -12.82
C ASN A 118 2.33 19.80 -11.60
N ALA A 119 2.88 19.92 -10.38
CA ALA A 119 2.14 19.68 -9.16
C ALA A 119 2.63 20.56 -8.00
N ASP A 120 1.78 20.72 -6.99
CA ASP A 120 2.06 21.52 -5.80
C ASP A 120 3.03 20.80 -4.86
N ALA A 121 4.13 21.48 -4.50
CA ALA A 121 5.13 20.97 -3.57
C ALA A 121 4.55 20.76 -2.14
N GLU A 122 3.61 21.59 -1.69
CA GLU A 122 2.96 21.41 -0.38
C GLU A 122 2.13 20.12 -0.34
N HIS A 123 1.44 19.80 -1.42
CA HIS A 123 0.68 18.55 -1.53
C HIS A 123 1.61 17.32 -1.48
N LYS A 124 2.77 17.40 -2.14
CA LYS A 124 3.81 16.36 -2.05
C LYS A 124 4.27 16.15 -0.61
N GLU A 125 4.49 17.20 0.17
CA GLU A 125 4.91 17.10 1.58
C GLU A 125 3.87 16.40 2.44
N VAL A 126 2.59 16.70 2.26
CA VAL A 126 1.49 16.01 2.98
C VAL A 126 1.46 14.51 2.65
N ILE A 127 1.67 14.13 1.40
CA ILE A 127 1.78 12.74 0.98
C ILE A 127 3.00 12.08 1.64
N GLU A 128 4.14 12.76 1.68
CA GLU A 128 5.37 12.26 2.28
C GLU A 128 5.19 11.94 3.77
N GLU A 129 4.52 12.81 4.52
CA GLU A 129 4.20 12.57 5.93
C GLU A 129 3.29 11.35 6.12
N ALA A 130 2.23 11.25 5.33
CA ALA A 130 1.30 10.12 5.39
C ALA A 130 1.99 8.80 5.00
N LEU A 131 2.85 8.84 3.99
CA LEU A 131 3.63 7.68 3.53
C LEU A 131 4.70 7.28 4.56
N THR A 132 5.27 8.23 5.28
CA THR A 132 6.21 7.95 6.38
C THR A 132 5.52 7.16 7.49
N ARG A 133 4.31 7.57 7.91
CA ARG A 133 3.49 6.79 8.87
C ARG A 133 3.16 5.39 8.34
N PHE A 134 2.86 5.26 7.06
CA PHE A 134 2.65 3.97 6.43
C PHE A 134 3.90 3.08 6.49
N LYS A 135 5.08 3.63 6.20
CA LYS A 135 6.36 2.90 6.28
C LYS A 135 6.67 2.42 7.69
N GLU A 136 6.36 3.19 8.71
CA GLU A 136 6.54 2.78 10.11
C GLU A 136 5.68 1.56 10.46
N LEU A 137 4.41 1.58 10.05
CA LEU A 137 3.50 0.46 10.21
C LEU A 137 3.95 -0.75 9.39
N PHE A 138 4.37 -0.55 8.15
CA PHE A 138 4.92 -1.58 7.28
C PHE A 138 6.12 -2.28 7.93
N HIS A 139 7.06 -1.52 8.48
CA HIS A 139 8.22 -2.07 9.17
C HIS A 139 7.82 -2.94 10.37
N LYS A 140 6.90 -2.47 11.19
CA LYS A 140 6.34 -3.24 12.31
C LYS A 140 5.65 -4.51 11.83
N TRP A 141 4.85 -4.40 10.80
CA TRP A 141 4.11 -5.52 10.20
C TRP A 141 5.06 -6.62 9.72
N VAL A 142 6.06 -6.28 8.92
CA VAL A 142 7.07 -7.24 8.43
C VAL A 142 7.82 -7.89 9.59
N SER A 143 8.10 -7.15 10.67
CA SER A 143 8.79 -7.69 11.85
C SER A 143 8.01 -8.76 12.60
N THR A 144 6.68 -8.84 12.40
CA THR A 144 5.84 -9.89 12.98
C THR A 144 5.86 -11.19 12.20
N PHE A 145 6.37 -11.19 10.97
CA PHE A 145 6.39 -12.39 10.13
C PHE A 145 7.33 -13.44 10.72
N LYS A 146 6.83 -14.67 10.81
CA LYS A 146 7.59 -15.80 11.33
C LYS A 146 7.92 -16.77 10.20
N ARG A 147 9.18 -17.16 10.12
CA ARG A 147 9.57 -18.23 9.20
C ARG A 147 8.83 -19.51 9.56
N ASP A 148 8.38 -20.22 8.54
CA ASP A 148 7.81 -21.56 8.66
C ASP A 148 8.81 -22.61 8.15
N GLU A 149 8.37 -23.87 8.08
CA GLU A 149 9.16 -25.01 7.62
C GLU A 149 9.24 -25.12 6.09
N TYR A 150 8.47 -24.34 5.36
CA TYR A 150 8.42 -24.38 3.91
C TYR A 150 9.57 -23.58 3.29
N GLU A 151 10.29 -24.21 2.39
CA GLU A 151 11.36 -23.56 1.65
C GLU A 151 10.82 -22.90 0.37
N ASP A 152 11.35 -21.76 0.05
CA ASP A 152 11.13 -21.11 -1.24
C ASP A 152 12.01 -21.79 -2.29
N ASP A 153 11.41 -22.53 -3.23
CA ASP A 153 12.11 -23.24 -4.30
C ASP A 153 12.81 -22.30 -5.31
N TRP A 154 12.47 -21.01 -5.29
CA TRP A 154 13.19 -19.96 -6.03
C TRP A 154 14.41 -19.42 -5.26
N GLY A 155 14.53 -19.74 -3.98
CA GLY A 155 15.65 -19.33 -3.15
C GLY A 155 15.73 -17.85 -2.82
N LEU A 156 14.60 -17.12 -2.86
CA LEU A 156 14.57 -15.68 -2.64
C LEU A 156 14.32 -15.31 -1.18
N PHE A 157 13.46 -16.08 -0.49
CA PHE A 157 13.05 -15.81 0.90
C PHE A 157 13.30 -16.98 1.84
#